data_f018a5aa4732770bf3af756268374a1d
#
_entry.id   f018a5aa4732770bf3af756268374a1d
#
_cell.length_a   1.000
_cell.length_b   1.000
_cell.length_c   1.000
_cell.angle_alpha   90.00
_cell.angle_beta   90.00
_cell.angle_gamma   90.00
#
_symmetry.space_group_name_H-M   'P 1'
#
loop_
_entity.id
_entity.type
_entity.pdbx_description
1 polymer ?
#
loop_
_entity_poly.entity_id
_entity_poly.type
_entity_poly.pdbx_seq_one_letter_code
_entity_poly.pdbx_strand_id
1 'polypeptide(L)'
;MDDKEVGRYWDENAENWIKLSRLGYDRCRDLINSPAFFKMLPDIKNLKGLDIGCGEGYNTRITAKKGAKLVAIDISDVFISSAKETELQDPLGIIYETESAITLPYLENEFDFAIATMSLMDIPETEKAITEAFRVIKPGGFFQFSITHPCFFVSKWNWVRNEEGIKTGLIVEEYFTKQEGQIEEWIFGAAPKDMTDKMRKFKIPRFTKTLSEWLNLLIKVGFVLEEFCEPYPEDEILKNFPEEYDSTIIPYFLIIRCRKPIK
;
A
#
# COMPACT_ATOMS: atom_id res chain seq x y z
N MET A 1 -14.03 -5.91 13.59
CA MET A 1 -13.79 -6.63 12.30
C MET A 1 -12.50 -7.39 12.45
N ASP A 2 -12.51 -8.67 12.17
CA ASP A 2 -11.29 -9.50 12.20
C ASP A 2 -10.63 -9.59 10.81
N ASP A 3 -9.44 -10.18 10.78
CA ASP A 3 -8.61 -10.34 9.58
C ASP A 3 -9.31 -11.14 8.47
N LYS A 4 -10.02 -12.22 8.82
CA LYS A 4 -10.77 -13.03 7.86
C LYS A 4 -11.95 -12.27 7.24
N GLU A 5 -12.60 -11.42 8.02
CA GLU A 5 -13.67 -10.57 7.53
C GLU A 5 -13.14 -9.52 6.55
N VAL A 6 -11.99 -8.93 6.82
CA VAL A 6 -11.27 -8.04 5.90
C VAL A 6 -10.90 -8.77 4.60
N GLY A 7 -10.38 -9.99 4.69
CA GLY A 7 -10.07 -10.82 3.52
C GLY A 7 -11.26 -11.03 2.59
N ARG A 8 -12.46 -11.25 3.14
CA ARG A 8 -13.70 -11.37 2.33
C ARG A 8 -14.03 -10.09 1.56
N TYR A 9 -13.83 -8.89 2.16
CA TYR A 9 -14.01 -7.64 1.45
C TYR A 9 -13.01 -7.50 0.29
N TRP A 10 -11.77 -7.91 0.49
CA TRP A 10 -10.76 -7.87 -0.56
C TRP A 10 -11.04 -8.88 -1.68
N ASP A 11 -11.49 -10.11 -1.36
CA ASP A 11 -11.96 -11.06 -2.37
C ASP A 11 -13.13 -10.50 -3.20
N GLU A 12 -14.09 -9.86 -2.55
CA GLU A 12 -15.21 -9.22 -3.23
C GLU A 12 -14.82 -8.05 -4.13
N ASN A 13 -13.75 -7.32 -3.80
CA ASN A 13 -13.25 -6.18 -4.57
C ASN A 13 -12.34 -6.61 -5.73
N ALA A 14 -11.66 -7.77 -5.59
CA ALA A 14 -10.49 -8.14 -6.38
C ALA A 14 -10.74 -8.14 -7.89
N GLU A 15 -11.84 -8.72 -8.37
CA GLU A 15 -12.12 -8.80 -9.81
C GLU A 15 -12.17 -7.40 -10.47
N ASN A 16 -12.94 -6.50 -9.88
CA ASN A 16 -13.06 -5.13 -10.40
C ASN A 16 -11.76 -4.35 -10.23
N TRP A 17 -11.08 -4.53 -9.11
CA TRP A 17 -9.79 -3.89 -8.84
C TRP A 17 -8.75 -4.30 -9.89
N ILE A 18 -8.53 -5.59 -10.07
CA ILE A 18 -7.59 -6.14 -11.05
C ILE A 18 -7.88 -5.62 -12.45
N LYS A 19 -9.16 -5.65 -12.86
CA LYS A 19 -9.56 -5.17 -14.18
C LYS A 19 -9.23 -3.71 -14.39
N LEU A 20 -9.62 -2.84 -13.46
CA LEU A 20 -9.41 -1.39 -13.58
C LEU A 20 -7.94 -1.01 -13.43
N SER A 21 -7.23 -1.65 -12.52
CA SER A 21 -5.81 -1.45 -12.27
C SER A 21 -4.96 -1.82 -13.49
N ARG A 22 -5.22 -2.98 -14.12
CA ARG A 22 -4.54 -3.40 -15.36
C ARG A 22 -4.85 -2.52 -16.58
N LEU A 23 -5.97 -1.81 -16.57
CA LEU A 23 -6.29 -0.79 -17.58
C LEU A 23 -5.63 0.57 -17.31
N GLY A 24 -4.83 0.70 -16.23
CA GLY A 24 -4.09 1.91 -15.89
C GLY A 24 -4.94 2.98 -15.19
N TYR A 25 -6.05 2.60 -14.56
CA TYR A 25 -6.91 3.54 -13.83
C TYR A 25 -6.50 3.76 -12.37
N ASP A 26 -5.55 2.98 -11.85
CA ASP A 26 -4.93 3.23 -10.54
C ASP A 26 -3.77 4.25 -10.67
N ARG A 27 -4.12 5.47 -11.10
CA ARG A 27 -3.14 6.51 -11.42
C ARG A 27 -2.33 6.95 -10.21
N CYS A 28 -2.95 7.06 -9.04
CA CYS A 28 -2.24 7.44 -7.82
C CYS A 28 -1.11 6.46 -7.49
N ARG A 29 -1.34 5.15 -7.70
CA ARG A 29 -0.29 4.13 -7.59
C ARG A 29 0.77 4.32 -8.67
N ASP A 30 0.35 4.37 -9.93
CA ASP A 30 1.24 4.27 -11.08
C ASP A 30 2.08 5.52 -11.29
N LEU A 31 1.52 6.70 -10.99
CA LEU A 31 2.16 7.97 -11.29
C LEU A 31 2.83 8.65 -10.08
N ILE A 32 2.39 8.31 -8.84
CA ILE A 32 2.81 9.02 -7.64
C ILE A 32 3.48 8.08 -6.64
N ASN A 33 2.75 7.08 -6.15
CA ASN A 33 3.23 6.23 -5.05
C ASN A 33 4.36 5.30 -5.50
N SER A 34 4.14 4.45 -6.52
CA SER A 34 5.12 3.43 -6.93
C SER A 34 6.43 4.04 -7.43
N PRO A 35 6.46 5.11 -8.26
CA PRO A 35 7.72 5.74 -8.66
C PRO A 35 8.55 6.22 -7.47
N ALA A 36 7.94 6.93 -6.51
CA ALA A 36 8.61 7.41 -5.32
C ALA A 36 9.05 6.25 -4.40
N PHE A 37 8.20 5.22 -4.24
CA PHE A 37 8.51 4.04 -3.46
C PHE A 37 9.76 3.32 -3.97
N PHE A 38 9.84 3.12 -5.28
CA PHE A 38 10.99 2.44 -5.90
C PHE A 38 12.24 3.31 -6.03
N LYS A 39 12.10 4.64 -6.02
CA LYS A 39 13.22 5.59 -5.95
C LYS A 39 13.89 5.57 -4.56
N MET A 40 13.09 5.41 -3.51
CA MET A 40 13.55 5.32 -2.12
C MET A 40 14.12 3.94 -1.78
N LEU A 41 13.73 2.89 -2.53
CA LEU A 41 14.13 1.50 -2.24
C LEU A 41 15.66 1.32 -2.41
N PRO A 42 16.39 0.77 -1.42
CA PRO A 42 17.80 0.45 -1.56
C PRO A 42 18.09 -0.57 -2.67
N ASP A 43 19.37 -0.82 -2.97
CA ASP A 43 19.74 -1.94 -3.84
C ASP A 43 19.33 -3.26 -3.17
N ILE A 44 18.47 -4.01 -3.85
CA ILE A 44 17.91 -5.29 -3.40
C ILE A 44 18.32 -6.47 -4.25
N LYS A 45 19.29 -6.27 -5.15
CA LYS A 45 19.76 -7.33 -6.05
C LYS A 45 20.28 -8.54 -5.28
N ASN A 46 19.76 -9.72 -5.62
CA ASN A 46 20.02 -11.01 -4.98
C ASN A 46 19.53 -11.16 -3.53
N LEU A 47 18.87 -10.15 -2.95
CA LEU A 47 18.29 -10.25 -1.62
C LEU A 47 17.00 -11.06 -1.63
N LYS A 48 16.69 -11.72 -0.52
CA LYS A 48 15.41 -12.41 -0.26
C LYS A 48 14.46 -11.42 0.42
N GLY A 49 13.35 -11.12 -0.23
CA GLY A 49 12.34 -10.18 0.27
C GLY A 49 10.99 -10.82 0.50
N LEU A 50 10.19 -10.19 1.39
CA LEU A 50 8.79 -10.48 1.63
C LEU A 50 7.96 -9.27 1.21
N ASP A 51 6.93 -9.47 0.35
CA ASP A 51 5.95 -8.45 0.01
C ASP A 51 4.64 -8.74 0.74
N ILE A 52 4.21 -7.82 1.62
CA ILE A 52 3.08 -7.98 2.53
C ILE A 52 1.86 -7.21 1.98
N GLY A 53 0.79 -7.92 1.62
CA GLY A 53 -0.38 -7.36 0.96
C GLY A 53 -0.07 -7.01 -0.49
N CYS A 54 0.40 -8.00 -1.24
CA CYS A 54 0.91 -7.83 -2.59
C CYS A 54 -0.18 -7.60 -3.66
N GLY A 55 -1.45 -7.83 -3.31
CA GLY A 55 -2.57 -7.80 -4.25
C GLY A 55 -2.34 -8.73 -5.44
N GLU A 56 -2.59 -8.24 -6.66
CA GLU A 56 -2.37 -8.98 -7.91
C GLU A 56 -0.90 -9.06 -8.34
N GLY A 57 0.05 -8.59 -7.51
CA GLY A 57 1.49 -8.71 -7.73
C GLY A 57 2.12 -7.59 -8.57
N TYR A 58 1.45 -6.48 -8.84
CA TYR A 58 1.98 -5.41 -9.69
C TYR A 58 3.34 -4.88 -9.17
N ASN A 59 3.39 -4.39 -7.93
CA ASN A 59 4.62 -3.86 -7.31
C ASN A 59 5.62 -4.98 -6.99
N THR A 60 5.14 -6.18 -6.65
CA THR A 60 5.98 -7.37 -6.46
C THR A 60 6.81 -7.68 -7.70
N ARG A 61 6.19 -7.65 -8.88
CA ARG A 61 6.88 -7.91 -10.16
C ARG A 61 7.90 -6.83 -10.50
N ILE A 62 7.62 -5.56 -10.20
CA ILE A 62 8.61 -4.47 -10.34
C ILE A 62 9.80 -4.74 -9.41
N THR A 63 9.55 -5.15 -8.17
CA THR A 63 10.59 -5.49 -7.18
C THR A 63 11.44 -6.69 -7.64
N ALA A 64 10.81 -7.74 -8.17
CA ALA A 64 11.52 -8.89 -8.71
C ALA A 64 12.40 -8.51 -9.93
N LYS A 65 11.93 -7.64 -10.82
CA LYS A 65 12.71 -7.13 -11.97
C LYS A 65 13.94 -6.31 -11.53
N LYS A 66 13.98 -5.82 -10.29
CA LYS A 66 15.19 -5.22 -9.68
C LYS A 66 16.18 -6.26 -9.13
N GLY A 67 15.89 -7.54 -9.30
CA GLY A 67 16.80 -8.66 -9.00
C GLY A 67 16.60 -9.28 -7.62
N ALA A 68 15.56 -8.96 -6.88
CA ALA A 68 15.23 -9.61 -5.62
C ALA A 68 14.59 -11.00 -5.84
N LYS A 69 14.74 -11.87 -4.86
CA LYS A 69 14.03 -13.15 -4.74
C LYS A 69 12.85 -12.95 -3.79
N LEU A 70 11.63 -13.10 -4.25
CA LEU A 70 10.46 -12.70 -3.51
C LEU A 70 9.54 -13.85 -3.12
N VAL A 71 9.07 -13.77 -1.88
CA VAL A 71 7.80 -14.34 -1.43
C VAL A 71 6.84 -13.17 -1.30
N ALA A 72 5.62 -13.34 -1.76
CA ALA A 72 4.59 -12.31 -1.76
C ALA A 72 3.28 -12.87 -1.21
N ILE A 73 2.71 -12.19 -0.25
CA ILE A 73 1.49 -12.63 0.43
C ILE A 73 0.36 -11.62 0.31
N ASP A 74 -0.82 -12.14 0.24
CA ASP A 74 -2.06 -11.37 0.39
C ASP A 74 -3.10 -12.23 1.09
N ILE A 75 -4.05 -11.60 1.78
CA ILE A 75 -5.14 -12.34 2.45
C ILE A 75 -6.23 -12.76 1.47
N SER A 76 -6.30 -12.16 0.29
CA SER A 76 -7.27 -12.45 -0.75
C SER A 76 -6.81 -13.62 -1.63
N ASP A 77 -7.57 -14.69 -1.62
CA ASP A 77 -7.36 -15.83 -2.54
C ASP A 77 -7.51 -15.42 -4.00
N VAL A 78 -8.41 -14.49 -4.31
CA VAL A 78 -8.67 -14.01 -5.67
C VAL A 78 -7.48 -13.22 -6.21
N PHE A 79 -6.89 -12.31 -5.40
CA PHE A 79 -5.69 -11.59 -5.79
C PHE A 79 -4.52 -12.55 -6.01
N ILE A 80 -4.27 -13.46 -5.08
CA ILE A 80 -3.17 -14.44 -5.19
C ILE A 80 -3.34 -15.37 -6.39
N SER A 81 -4.56 -15.80 -6.69
CA SER A 81 -4.82 -16.60 -7.89
C SER A 81 -4.47 -15.84 -9.16
N SER A 82 -4.87 -14.57 -9.26
CA SER A 82 -4.53 -13.70 -10.40
C SER A 82 -3.03 -13.42 -10.52
N ALA A 83 -2.33 -13.24 -9.37
CA ALA A 83 -0.89 -13.06 -9.35
C ALA A 83 -0.15 -14.32 -9.83
N LYS A 84 -0.58 -15.51 -9.38
CA LYS A 84 -0.06 -16.81 -9.83
C LYS A 84 -0.29 -17.05 -11.33
N GLU A 85 -1.44 -16.70 -11.86
CA GLU A 85 -1.71 -16.79 -13.31
C GLU A 85 -0.76 -15.90 -14.10
N THR A 86 -0.50 -14.69 -13.64
CA THR A 86 0.46 -13.78 -14.27
C THR A 86 1.90 -14.33 -14.19
N GLU A 87 2.27 -14.91 -13.06
CA GLU A 87 3.59 -15.53 -12.87
C GLU A 87 3.80 -16.76 -13.77
N LEU A 88 2.74 -17.54 -14.03
CA LEU A 88 2.80 -18.65 -14.99
C LEU A 88 3.02 -18.17 -16.44
N GLN A 89 2.48 -17.01 -16.81
CA GLN A 89 2.59 -16.45 -18.16
C GLN A 89 3.94 -15.73 -18.39
N ASP A 90 4.45 -15.04 -17.39
CA ASP A 90 5.71 -14.28 -17.44
C ASP A 90 6.50 -14.52 -16.14
N PRO A 91 7.23 -15.66 -16.05
CA PRO A 91 7.89 -16.09 -14.80
C PRO A 91 9.03 -15.16 -14.38
N LEU A 92 9.01 -14.72 -13.14
CA LEU A 92 10.09 -13.97 -12.47
C LEU A 92 10.65 -14.72 -11.25
N GLY A 93 10.13 -15.92 -10.95
CA GLY A 93 10.53 -16.74 -9.81
C GLY A 93 9.92 -16.28 -8.49
N ILE A 94 8.78 -15.58 -8.53
CA ILE A 94 8.06 -15.10 -7.34
C ILE A 94 7.19 -16.23 -6.77
N ILE A 95 7.24 -16.41 -5.46
CA ILE A 95 6.36 -17.32 -4.74
C ILE A 95 5.18 -16.50 -4.18
N TYR A 96 3.95 -16.79 -4.64
CA TYR A 96 2.73 -16.15 -4.16
C TYR A 96 1.95 -17.09 -3.24
N GLU A 97 1.59 -16.60 -2.04
CA GLU A 97 0.89 -17.40 -1.02
C GLU A 97 -0.28 -16.61 -0.43
N THR A 98 -1.40 -17.29 -0.17
CA THR A 98 -2.53 -16.68 0.56
C THR A 98 -2.24 -16.82 2.04
N GLU A 99 -1.82 -15.73 2.67
CA GLU A 99 -1.42 -15.71 4.07
C GLU A 99 -1.83 -14.40 4.75
N SER A 100 -2.05 -14.50 6.05
CA SER A 100 -2.32 -13.34 6.88
C SER A 100 -1.03 -12.68 7.38
N ALA A 101 -0.93 -11.37 7.25
CA ALA A 101 0.20 -10.60 7.75
C ALA A 101 0.34 -10.59 9.28
N ILE A 102 -0.74 -10.90 10.02
CA ILE A 102 -0.72 -10.92 11.50
C ILE A 102 -0.17 -12.22 12.09
N THR A 103 0.07 -13.22 11.25
CA THR A 103 0.67 -14.52 11.65
C THR A 103 1.40 -15.10 10.46
N LEU A 104 2.66 -14.74 10.28
CA LEU A 104 3.47 -15.18 9.15
C LEU A 104 4.04 -16.59 9.36
N PRO A 105 3.87 -17.53 8.39
CA PRO A 105 4.34 -18.91 8.50
C PRO A 105 5.86 -19.06 8.24
N TYR A 106 6.62 -17.99 8.42
CA TYR A 106 8.05 -17.94 8.13
C TYR A 106 8.89 -17.94 9.41
N LEU A 107 10.14 -18.35 9.30
CA LEU A 107 11.07 -18.39 10.42
C LEU A 107 11.51 -16.97 10.83
N GLU A 108 11.94 -16.83 12.06
CA GLU A 108 12.61 -15.61 12.52
C GLU A 108 13.90 -15.36 11.70
N ASN A 109 14.13 -14.10 11.32
CA ASN A 109 15.32 -13.69 10.57
C ASN A 109 15.48 -14.41 9.21
N GLU A 110 14.39 -14.63 8.50
CA GLU A 110 14.41 -15.34 7.23
C GLU A 110 14.68 -14.43 6.03
N PHE A 111 14.17 -13.19 6.06
CA PHE A 111 14.21 -12.24 4.94
C PHE A 111 15.25 -11.14 5.15
N ASP A 112 15.89 -10.71 4.07
CA ASP A 112 16.82 -9.58 4.08
C ASP A 112 16.05 -8.25 4.17
N PHE A 113 14.84 -8.21 3.63
CA PHE A 113 13.94 -7.06 3.71
C PHE A 113 12.46 -7.48 3.62
N ALA A 114 11.58 -6.59 4.01
CA ALA A 114 10.16 -6.67 3.69
C ALA A 114 9.69 -5.35 3.08
N ILE A 115 8.66 -5.45 2.24
CA ILE A 115 7.93 -4.29 1.70
C ILE A 115 6.43 -4.47 1.93
N ALA A 116 5.69 -3.34 1.95
CA ALA A 116 4.24 -3.32 1.96
C ALA A 116 3.75 -2.06 1.24
N THR A 117 3.13 -2.20 0.08
CA THR A 117 2.66 -1.06 -0.69
C THR A 117 1.16 -0.88 -0.51
N MET A 118 0.75 0.17 0.21
CA MET A 118 -0.66 0.52 0.41
C MET A 118 -1.53 -0.60 1.01
N SER A 119 -0.97 -1.41 1.91
CA SER A 119 -1.68 -2.54 2.52
C SER A 119 -1.82 -2.44 4.04
N LEU A 120 -0.81 -1.91 4.75
CA LEU A 120 -0.80 -1.92 6.22
C LEU A 120 -1.96 -1.15 6.88
N MET A 121 -2.47 -0.10 6.24
CA MET A 121 -3.59 0.67 6.77
C MET A 121 -4.94 -0.05 6.65
N ASP A 122 -4.99 -1.15 5.90
CA ASP A 122 -6.17 -1.98 5.71
C ASP A 122 -6.14 -3.25 6.59
N ILE A 123 -5.12 -3.39 7.43
CA ILE A 123 -4.96 -4.52 8.37
C ILE A 123 -5.48 -4.11 9.76
N PRO A 124 -6.50 -4.80 10.32
CA PRO A 124 -7.11 -4.42 11.60
C PRO A 124 -6.11 -4.48 12.75
N GLU A 125 -5.29 -5.52 12.83
CA GLU A 125 -4.28 -5.72 13.85
C GLU A 125 -2.88 -5.32 13.36
N THR A 126 -2.76 -4.08 12.84
CA THR A 126 -1.52 -3.54 12.24
C THR A 126 -0.28 -3.72 13.16
N GLU A 127 -0.45 -3.64 14.50
CA GLU A 127 0.65 -3.86 15.45
C GLU A 127 1.21 -5.28 15.34
N LYS A 128 0.34 -6.29 15.19
CA LYS A 128 0.77 -7.67 14.98
C LYS A 128 1.50 -7.83 13.66
N ALA A 129 0.95 -7.27 12.57
CA ALA A 129 1.57 -7.34 11.25
C ALA A 129 2.98 -6.72 11.24
N ILE A 130 3.17 -5.55 11.86
CA ILE A 130 4.48 -4.90 11.99
C ILE A 130 5.43 -5.71 12.89
N THR A 131 4.92 -6.33 13.96
CA THR A 131 5.70 -7.21 14.83
C THR A 131 6.16 -8.46 14.09
N GLU A 132 5.31 -9.08 13.28
CA GLU A 132 5.66 -10.22 12.44
C GLU A 132 6.68 -9.82 11.36
N ALA A 133 6.50 -8.67 10.70
CA ALA A 133 7.49 -8.14 9.76
C ALA A 133 8.87 -7.97 10.45
N PHE A 134 8.91 -7.41 11.66
CA PHE A 134 10.14 -7.30 12.43
C PHE A 134 10.74 -8.66 12.76
N ARG A 135 9.92 -9.63 13.16
CA ARG A 135 10.37 -10.99 13.52
C ARG A 135 11.06 -11.67 12.34
N VAL A 136 10.44 -11.63 11.16
CA VAL A 136 10.93 -12.37 9.99
C VAL A 136 12.08 -11.68 9.26
N ILE A 137 12.29 -10.39 9.45
CA ILE A 137 13.43 -9.65 8.89
C ILE A 137 14.69 -9.96 9.68
N LYS A 138 15.84 -10.17 8.99
CA LYS A 138 17.16 -10.36 9.59
C LYS A 138 17.64 -9.10 10.31
N PRO A 139 18.48 -9.22 11.36
CA PRO A 139 19.24 -8.07 11.88
C PRO A 139 19.99 -7.35 10.76
N GLY A 140 19.91 -6.02 10.71
CA GLY A 140 20.45 -5.21 9.62
C GLY A 140 19.56 -5.11 8.39
N GLY A 141 18.51 -5.92 8.27
CA GLY A 141 17.51 -5.85 7.21
C GLY A 141 16.54 -4.66 7.41
N PHE A 142 15.77 -4.31 6.40
CA PHE A 142 14.88 -3.16 6.44
C PHE A 142 13.44 -3.53 6.12
N PHE A 143 12.53 -2.68 6.59
CA PHE A 143 11.11 -2.68 6.21
C PHE A 143 10.80 -1.34 5.54
N GLN A 144 10.28 -1.36 4.32
CA GLN A 144 9.80 -0.17 3.62
C GLN A 144 8.33 -0.34 3.25
N PHE A 145 7.52 0.63 3.58
CA PHE A 145 6.08 0.57 3.26
C PHE A 145 5.52 1.93 2.89
N SER A 146 4.39 1.93 2.20
CA SER A 146 3.60 3.13 1.93
C SER A 146 2.18 2.98 2.47
N ILE A 147 1.63 4.10 2.94
CA ILE A 147 0.27 4.23 3.44
C ILE A 147 -0.36 5.51 2.90
N THR A 148 -1.69 5.63 2.94
CA THR A 148 -2.35 6.93 2.81
C THR A 148 -1.83 7.86 3.90
N HIS A 149 -1.63 9.14 3.56
CA HIS A 149 -1.01 10.08 4.50
C HIS A 149 -1.93 10.32 5.71
N PRO A 150 -1.49 9.95 6.94
CA PRO A 150 -2.39 9.92 8.11
C PRO A 150 -2.87 11.29 8.59
N CYS A 151 -2.21 12.37 8.15
CA CYS A 151 -2.64 13.74 8.49
C CYS A 151 -3.74 14.29 7.59
N PHE A 152 -3.97 13.70 6.41
CA PHE A 152 -4.88 14.24 5.42
C PHE A 152 -6.07 13.31 5.12
N PHE A 153 -5.85 11.99 5.12
CA PHE A 153 -6.89 11.00 4.88
C PHE A 153 -7.38 10.38 6.20
N VAL A 154 -8.11 11.19 6.93
CA VAL A 154 -8.72 10.89 8.24
C VAL A 154 -10.19 10.49 8.08
N SER A 155 -10.93 10.37 9.20
CA SER A 155 -12.36 10.02 9.18
C SER A 155 -13.24 11.05 8.45
N LYS A 156 -12.83 12.32 8.46
CA LYS A 156 -13.58 13.40 7.83
C LYS A 156 -12.67 14.44 7.22
N TRP A 157 -12.82 14.67 5.94
CA TRP A 157 -12.07 15.67 5.18
C TRP A 157 -12.88 16.16 3.97
N ASN A 158 -12.62 17.39 3.50
CA ASN A 158 -13.28 17.99 2.35
C ASN A 158 -12.33 18.89 1.56
N TRP A 159 -12.41 18.82 0.23
CA TRP A 159 -11.69 19.73 -0.65
C TRP A 159 -12.28 21.15 -0.60
N VAL A 160 -11.41 22.12 -0.39
CA VAL A 160 -11.71 23.53 -0.67
C VAL A 160 -11.60 23.74 -2.19
N ARG A 161 -12.58 24.45 -2.77
CA ARG A 161 -12.59 24.79 -4.18
C ARG A 161 -12.76 26.28 -4.37
N ASN A 162 -12.13 26.84 -5.42
CA ASN A 162 -12.37 28.22 -5.83
C ASN A 162 -13.68 28.34 -6.62
N GLU A 163 -13.98 29.55 -7.12
CA GLU A 163 -15.20 29.85 -7.90
C GLU A 163 -15.29 29.04 -9.21
N GLU A 164 -14.16 28.61 -9.75
CA GLU A 164 -14.05 27.80 -10.97
C GLU A 164 -14.18 26.29 -10.68
N GLY A 165 -14.35 25.90 -9.39
CA GLY A 165 -14.45 24.51 -8.96
C GLY A 165 -13.10 23.79 -8.82
N ILE A 166 -11.98 24.50 -9.00
CA ILE A 166 -10.63 23.96 -8.86
C ILE A 166 -10.30 23.73 -7.37
N LYS A 167 -9.75 22.57 -7.04
CA LYS A 167 -9.26 22.27 -5.69
C LYS A 167 -8.10 23.20 -5.32
N THR A 168 -8.15 23.84 -4.15
CA THR A 168 -7.14 24.82 -3.68
C THR A 168 -6.61 24.51 -2.29
N GLY A 169 -7.23 23.58 -1.57
CA GLY A 169 -6.83 23.17 -0.23
C GLY A 169 -7.69 22.03 0.28
N LEU A 170 -7.33 21.50 1.44
CA LEU A 170 -8.07 20.46 2.13
C LEU A 170 -8.43 20.92 3.54
N ILE A 171 -9.70 20.76 3.93
CA ILE A 171 -10.14 20.89 5.31
C ILE A 171 -10.06 19.49 5.93
N VAL A 172 -9.33 19.38 7.02
CA VAL A 172 -9.21 18.14 7.81
C VAL A 172 -9.96 18.36 9.12
N GLU A 173 -10.88 17.47 9.41
CA GLU A 173 -11.68 17.47 10.64
C GLU A 173 -11.53 16.12 11.34
N GLU A 174 -11.75 16.09 12.65
CA GLU A 174 -11.79 14.85 13.42
C GLU A 174 -10.51 13.99 13.31
N TYR A 175 -9.34 14.60 13.24
CA TYR A 175 -8.03 13.91 13.08
C TYR A 175 -7.81 12.79 14.10
N PHE A 176 -8.34 12.93 15.33
CA PHE A 176 -8.18 11.94 16.39
C PHE A 176 -9.32 10.90 16.44
N THR A 177 -10.33 11.03 15.58
CA THR A 177 -11.42 10.03 15.50
C THR A 177 -10.93 8.81 14.74
N LYS A 178 -10.94 7.66 15.40
CA LYS A 178 -10.50 6.40 14.79
C LYS A 178 -11.61 5.76 13.99
N GLN A 179 -11.21 5.22 12.85
CA GLN A 179 -12.00 4.24 12.11
C GLN A 179 -11.45 2.85 12.44
N GLU A 180 -12.33 1.93 12.79
CA GLU A 180 -11.99 0.57 13.20
C GLU A 180 -12.83 -0.45 12.42
N GLY A 181 -12.77 -0.33 11.08
CA GLY A 181 -13.48 -1.20 10.17
C GLY A 181 -14.73 -0.57 9.54
N GLN A 182 -14.89 0.74 9.58
CA GLN A 182 -15.92 1.44 8.81
C GLN A 182 -15.68 1.26 7.33
N ILE A 183 -16.74 0.91 6.60
CA ILE A 183 -16.65 0.63 5.17
C ILE A 183 -16.68 1.94 4.37
N GLU A 184 -15.65 2.17 3.59
CA GLU A 184 -15.60 3.23 2.59
C GLU A 184 -15.92 2.67 1.20
N GLU A 185 -16.82 3.34 0.46
CA GLU A 185 -17.19 2.91 -0.89
C GLU A 185 -16.67 3.89 -1.93
N TRP A 186 -15.78 3.42 -2.81
CA TRP A 186 -15.25 4.21 -3.91
C TRP A 186 -14.85 3.35 -5.10
N ILE A 187 -14.49 3.97 -6.22
CA ILE A 187 -13.95 3.33 -7.41
C ILE A 187 -12.91 4.27 -8.02
N PHE A 188 -11.95 3.75 -8.81
CA PHE A 188 -10.92 4.57 -9.44
C PHE A 188 -11.53 5.71 -10.26
N GLY A 189 -11.25 6.95 -9.85
CA GLY A 189 -11.81 8.18 -10.46
C GLY A 189 -11.32 8.45 -11.87
N ALA A 190 -10.19 7.84 -12.27
CA ALA A 190 -9.66 7.92 -13.63
C ALA A 190 -10.40 7.02 -14.64
N ALA A 191 -11.18 6.05 -14.16
CA ALA A 191 -11.94 5.17 -15.03
C ALA A 191 -13.16 5.89 -15.64
N PRO A 192 -13.51 5.61 -16.93
CA PRO A 192 -14.65 6.22 -17.59
C PRO A 192 -15.98 5.93 -16.86
N LYS A 193 -16.87 6.93 -16.77
CA LYS A 193 -18.15 6.79 -16.06
C LYS A 193 -19.05 5.69 -16.64
N ASP A 194 -19.12 5.56 -17.95
CA ASP A 194 -19.89 4.53 -18.62
C ASP A 194 -19.45 3.09 -18.28
N MET A 195 -18.18 2.93 -17.88
CA MET A 195 -17.64 1.68 -17.34
C MET A 195 -17.99 1.54 -15.85
N THR A 196 -17.71 2.57 -15.04
CA THR A 196 -17.87 2.51 -13.58
C THR A 196 -19.33 2.44 -13.14
N ASP A 197 -20.25 3.07 -13.88
CA ASP A 197 -21.69 3.03 -13.58
C ASP A 197 -22.27 1.59 -13.66
N LYS A 198 -21.58 0.66 -14.35
CA LYS A 198 -21.96 -0.75 -14.48
C LYS A 198 -21.20 -1.66 -13.52
N MET A 199 -20.29 -1.11 -12.72
CA MET A 199 -19.44 -1.87 -11.81
C MET A 199 -19.84 -1.61 -10.36
N ARG A 200 -19.66 -2.63 -9.52
CA ARG A 200 -19.78 -2.47 -8.07
C ARG A 200 -18.58 -1.66 -7.58
N LYS A 201 -18.83 -0.65 -6.75
CA LYS A 201 -17.78 0.08 -6.04
C LYS A 201 -17.02 -0.87 -5.11
N PHE A 202 -15.76 -0.57 -4.87
CA PHE A 202 -14.99 -1.21 -3.83
C PHE A 202 -15.59 -0.89 -2.46
N LYS A 203 -15.58 -1.87 -1.58
CA LYS A 203 -15.96 -1.75 -0.17
C LYS A 203 -14.73 -2.03 0.65
N ILE A 204 -14.11 -0.98 1.19
CA ILE A 204 -12.83 -1.09 1.89
C ILE A 204 -13.02 -0.77 3.36
N PRO A 205 -12.75 -1.72 4.26
CA PRO A 205 -12.67 -1.45 5.70
C PRO A 205 -11.51 -0.51 6.00
N ARG A 206 -11.77 0.57 6.75
CA ARG A 206 -10.76 1.57 7.10
C ARG A 206 -10.31 1.43 8.53
N PHE A 207 -8.99 1.46 8.75
CA PHE A 207 -8.38 1.48 10.08
C PHE A 207 -7.41 2.66 10.14
N THR A 208 -7.78 3.70 10.88
CA THR A 208 -6.98 4.92 10.95
C THR A 208 -6.08 4.96 12.17
N LYS A 209 -4.89 5.51 12.00
CA LYS A 209 -3.93 5.84 13.06
C LYS A 209 -3.39 7.24 12.79
N THR A 210 -3.12 7.98 13.86
CA THR A 210 -2.40 9.26 13.74
C THR A 210 -0.97 9.03 13.27
N LEU A 211 -0.32 10.07 12.74
CA LEU A 211 1.10 10.00 12.37
C LEU A 211 1.97 9.54 13.55
N SER A 212 1.72 10.08 14.75
CA SER A 212 2.49 9.69 15.94
C SER A 212 2.26 8.24 16.35
N GLU A 213 1.05 7.69 16.17
CA GLU A 213 0.77 6.27 16.43
C GLU A 213 1.55 5.36 15.46
N TRP A 214 1.60 5.69 14.17
CA TRP A 214 2.41 4.96 13.20
C TRP A 214 3.89 4.94 13.56
N LEU A 215 4.48 6.11 13.84
CA LEU A 215 5.91 6.22 14.14
C LEU A 215 6.27 5.53 15.47
N ASN A 216 5.46 5.76 16.50
CA ASN A 216 5.67 5.15 17.81
C ASN A 216 5.51 3.63 17.79
N LEU A 217 4.63 3.11 16.93
CA LEU A 217 4.47 1.67 16.77
C LEU A 217 5.75 1.02 16.23
N LEU A 218 6.37 1.61 15.20
CA LEU A 218 7.64 1.12 14.66
C LEU A 218 8.75 1.13 15.71
N ILE A 219 8.86 2.24 16.47
CA ILE A 219 9.85 2.40 17.54
C ILE A 219 9.60 1.36 18.66
N LYS A 220 8.35 1.18 19.07
CA LYS A 220 7.95 0.22 20.12
C LYS A 220 8.30 -1.22 19.76
N VAL A 221 8.12 -1.60 18.48
CA VAL A 221 8.46 -2.93 17.97
C VAL A 221 9.98 -3.14 17.91
N GLY A 222 10.76 -2.06 17.83
CA GLY A 222 12.23 -2.11 17.86
C GLY A 222 12.91 -1.70 16.54
N PHE A 223 12.17 -1.20 15.57
CA PHE A 223 12.75 -0.63 14.37
C PHE A 223 13.43 0.71 14.64
N VAL A 224 14.51 0.99 13.91
CA VAL A 224 15.13 2.31 13.79
C VAL A 224 14.58 2.98 12.54
N LEU A 225 14.00 4.16 12.68
CA LEU A 225 13.48 4.94 11.56
C LEU A 225 14.65 5.46 10.71
N GLU A 226 14.58 5.31 9.40
CA GLU A 226 15.69 5.62 8.48
C GLU A 226 15.37 6.76 7.51
N GLU A 227 14.24 6.66 6.82
CA GLU A 227 13.87 7.60 5.77
C GLU A 227 12.36 7.72 5.63
N PHE A 228 11.90 8.92 5.29
CA PHE A 228 10.51 9.24 5.00
C PHE A 228 10.43 9.93 3.65
N CYS A 229 9.36 9.66 2.90
CA CYS A 229 9.06 10.36 1.68
C CYS A 229 7.56 10.68 1.62
N GLU A 230 7.26 11.93 1.32
CA GLU A 230 5.95 12.40 0.91
C GLU A 230 6.00 12.60 -0.61
N PRO A 231 5.44 11.66 -1.40
CA PRO A 231 5.55 11.72 -2.85
C PRO A 231 4.93 12.98 -3.43
N TYR A 232 5.67 13.63 -4.31
CA TYR A 232 5.23 14.77 -5.10
C TYR A 232 5.30 14.40 -6.59
N PRO A 233 4.27 14.67 -7.41
CA PRO A 233 4.28 14.32 -8.81
C PRO A 233 5.34 15.11 -9.58
N GLU A 234 6.01 14.46 -10.53
CA GLU A 234 6.96 15.13 -11.41
C GLU A 234 6.22 16.05 -12.40
N ASP A 235 6.88 17.13 -12.85
CA ASP A 235 6.30 18.12 -13.79
C ASP A 235 5.78 17.49 -15.07
N GLU A 236 6.41 16.43 -15.55
CA GLU A 236 5.99 15.69 -16.75
C GLU A 236 4.65 14.99 -16.52
N ILE A 237 4.43 14.46 -15.32
CA ILE A 237 3.15 13.82 -14.93
C ILE A 237 2.04 14.88 -14.96
N LEU A 238 2.27 16.05 -14.38
CA LEU A 238 1.28 17.13 -14.34
C LEU A 238 0.95 17.68 -15.75
N LYS A 239 1.90 17.65 -16.68
CA LYS A 239 1.65 18.03 -18.09
C LYS A 239 0.76 17.02 -18.80
N ASN A 240 0.97 15.73 -18.57
CA ASN A 240 0.25 14.66 -19.25
C ASN A 240 -1.07 14.30 -18.56
N PHE A 241 -1.17 14.54 -17.25
CA PHE A 241 -2.31 14.24 -16.38
C PHE A 241 -2.64 15.44 -15.48
N PRO A 242 -3.19 16.54 -16.06
CA PRO A 242 -3.46 17.76 -15.27
C PRO A 242 -4.48 17.55 -14.16
N GLU A 243 -5.31 16.51 -14.23
CA GLU A 243 -6.25 16.12 -13.17
C GLU A 243 -5.56 15.66 -11.88
N GLU A 244 -4.29 15.25 -11.94
CA GLU A 244 -3.50 14.88 -10.75
C GLU A 244 -2.91 16.10 -10.01
N TYR A 245 -3.26 17.33 -10.44
CA TYR A 245 -2.80 18.59 -9.82
C TYR A 245 -3.11 18.66 -8.32
N ASP A 246 -4.20 18.06 -7.85
CA ASP A 246 -4.56 18.06 -6.44
C ASP A 246 -3.54 17.33 -5.53
N SER A 247 -2.74 16.41 -6.09
CA SER A 247 -1.62 15.78 -5.38
C SER A 247 -0.43 16.71 -5.12
N THR A 248 -0.44 17.93 -5.69
CA THR A 248 0.53 18.99 -5.37
C THR A 248 0.11 19.85 -4.17
N ILE A 249 -1.16 19.78 -3.78
CA ILE A 249 -1.72 20.59 -2.68
C ILE A 249 -1.45 19.93 -1.34
N ILE A 250 -1.56 18.61 -1.29
CA ILE A 250 -1.28 17.79 -0.11
C ILE A 250 -0.59 16.50 -0.55
N PRO A 251 0.28 15.90 0.26
CA PRO A 251 0.78 14.57 0.00
C PRO A 251 -0.32 13.53 0.22
N TYR A 252 -0.56 12.68 -0.79
CA TYR A 252 -1.53 11.59 -0.70
C TYR A 252 -1.00 10.40 0.09
N PHE A 253 0.31 10.22 0.05
CA PHE A 253 0.99 9.06 0.60
C PHE A 253 2.11 9.48 1.54
N LEU A 254 2.39 8.59 2.49
CA LEU A 254 3.59 8.60 3.29
C LEU A 254 4.32 7.29 3.08
N ILE A 255 5.57 7.36 2.64
CA ILE A 255 6.46 6.20 2.52
C ILE A 255 7.44 6.26 3.67
N ILE A 256 7.61 5.14 4.36
CA ILE A 256 8.49 5.00 5.51
C ILE A 256 9.45 3.84 5.27
N ARG A 257 10.75 4.06 5.52
CA ARG A 257 11.73 3.00 5.66
C ARG A 257 12.28 2.98 7.08
N CYS A 258 12.34 1.80 7.63
CA CYS A 258 12.92 1.54 8.94
C CYS A 258 13.77 0.27 8.90
N ARG A 259 14.70 0.12 9.85
CA ARG A 259 15.69 -0.95 9.88
C ARG A 259 15.63 -1.73 11.18
N LYS A 260 15.74 -3.07 11.07
CA LYS A 260 15.99 -3.92 12.24
C LYS A 260 17.45 -3.75 12.67
N PRO A 261 17.74 -3.29 13.90
CA PRO A 261 19.11 -3.07 14.33
C PRO A 261 19.94 -4.35 14.33
N ILE A 262 21.23 -4.23 14.08
CA ILE A 262 22.20 -5.29 14.33
C ILE A 262 22.48 -5.25 15.84
N LYS A 263 22.17 -6.32 16.53
CA LYS A 263 22.45 -6.44 17.97
C LYS A 263 23.94 -6.65 18.19
#